data_3ac88f1d1f418ccb8922702871e317ef
#
_entry.id   3ac88f1d1f418ccb8922702871e317ef
#
_cell.length_a   1.000
_cell.length_b   1.000
_cell.length_c   1.000
_cell.angle_alpha   90.00
_cell.angle_beta   90.00
_cell.angle_gamma   90.00
#
_symmetry.space_group_name_H-M   'P 1'
#
loop_
_entity.id
_entity.type
_entity.pdbx_description
1 polymer ?
#
loop_
_entity_poly.entity_id
_entity_poly.type
_entity_poly.pdbx_seq_one_letter_code
_entity_poly.pdbx_strand_id
1 'polypeptide(L)'
;PYDQLARESGLKVGERGGIEIDYHCKTSDSDIFAIGECALFGGRIFGLVAPGYRMAEAAVSQLTDNKQSFQGADMSTKLKLLGVDVGSIGDAHGREEGSIAYTFSDERIDVYKRLIVSADGKKLLGAVLVGDCSDYDTLLQYFLNGIDLPADPETLILPYNAGEAPALGAAALPATATICSCHNVTKGDIVDAM
;
A
#
# COMPACT_ATOMS: atom_id res chain seq x y z
N PRO A 1 16.23 9.70 3.03
CA PRO A 1 15.95 10.70 1.98
C PRO A 1 17.11 11.70 1.85
N TYR A 2 17.24 12.27 0.66
CA TYR A 2 18.27 13.28 0.39
C TYR A 2 17.69 14.67 0.70
N ASP A 3 17.89 15.14 1.93
CA ASP A 3 17.26 16.35 2.47
C ASP A 3 18.26 17.42 2.94
N GLN A 4 19.53 17.28 2.60
CA GLN A 4 20.60 18.17 3.05
C GLN A 4 20.34 19.64 2.62
N LEU A 5 19.98 19.87 1.36
CA LEU A 5 19.68 21.20 0.86
C LEU A 5 18.53 21.86 1.62
N ALA A 6 17.49 21.09 1.96
CA ALA A 6 16.36 21.59 2.73
C ALA A 6 16.78 22.02 4.14
N ARG A 7 17.64 21.25 4.82
CA ARG A 7 18.21 21.61 6.14
C ARG A 7 19.03 22.90 6.07
N GLU A 8 19.91 22.99 5.08
CA GLU A 8 20.76 24.17 4.87
C GLU A 8 19.94 25.42 4.52
N SER A 9 18.76 25.23 3.91
CA SER A 9 17.82 26.30 3.59
C SER A 9 16.85 26.64 4.75
N GLY A 10 16.99 26.00 5.92
CA GLY A 10 16.17 26.27 7.09
C GLY A 10 14.76 25.67 7.07
N LEU A 11 14.48 24.74 6.16
CA LEU A 11 13.21 24.00 6.15
C LEU A 11 13.15 22.97 7.30
N LYS A 12 11.96 22.71 7.80
CA LYS A 12 11.75 21.64 8.78
C LYS A 12 11.97 20.28 8.15
N VAL A 13 12.79 19.48 8.82
CA VAL A 13 13.13 18.12 8.42
C VAL A 13 12.96 17.20 9.63
N GLY A 14 12.34 16.04 9.42
CA GLY A 14 12.13 15.06 10.49
C GLY A 14 13.44 14.55 11.10
N GLU A 15 13.38 14.04 12.32
CA GLU A 15 14.54 13.52 13.05
C GLU A 15 15.29 12.42 12.28
N ARG A 16 14.56 11.54 11.59
CA ARG A 16 15.09 10.45 10.78
C ARG A 16 15.26 10.82 9.30
N GLY A 17 15.15 12.11 8.97
CA GLY A 17 15.17 12.64 7.63
C GLY A 17 13.79 12.84 7.02
N GLY A 18 13.76 13.47 5.84
CA GLY A 18 12.56 13.84 5.08
C GLY A 18 12.04 15.24 5.41
N ILE A 19 11.71 15.99 4.37
CA ILE A 19 11.19 17.37 4.46
C ILE A 19 9.74 17.29 4.94
N GLU A 20 9.44 17.86 6.11
CA GLU A 20 8.08 17.87 6.64
C GLU A 20 7.13 18.64 5.72
N ILE A 21 6.02 18.00 5.36
CA ILE A 21 4.97 18.60 4.53
C ILE A 21 3.59 18.49 5.18
N ASP A 22 2.71 19.40 4.78
CA ASP A 22 1.29 19.37 5.10
C ASP A 22 0.49 18.54 4.06
N TYR A 23 -0.83 18.53 4.20
CA TYR A 23 -1.78 17.87 3.28
C TYR A 23 -1.74 18.41 1.84
N HIS A 24 -1.16 19.57 1.63
CA HIS A 24 -1.02 20.22 0.33
C HIS A 24 0.39 20.12 -0.22
N CYS A 25 1.22 19.26 0.40
CA CYS A 25 2.64 19.10 0.10
C CYS A 25 3.48 20.38 0.28
N LYS A 26 3.00 21.35 1.06
CA LYS A 26 3.76 22.54 1.44
C LYS A 26 4.72 22.20 2.58
N THR A 27 5.91 22.76 2.50
CA THR A 27 6.93 22.67 3.55
C THR A 27 6.66 23.68 4.69
N SER A 28 7.61 23.86 5.58
CA SER A 28 7.57 24.93 6.60
C SER A 28 7.63 26.34 5.99
N ASP A 29 8.03 26.47 4.73
CA ASP A 29 7.91 27.67 3.92
C ASP A 29 6.71 27.54 2.98
N SER A 30 5.78 28.50 3.01
CA SER A 30 4.53 28.45 2.25
C SER A 30 4.70 28.48 0.72
N ASP A 31 5.85 28.93 0.25
CA ASP A 31 6.15 29.06 -1.17
C ASP A 31 6.95 27.88 -1.72
N ILE A 32 7.31 26.93 -0.85
CA ILE A 32 8.08 25.74 -1.19
C ILE A 32 7.26 24.47 -0.99
N PHE A 33 7.23 23.63 -2.02
CA PHE A 33 6.61 22.30 -1.99
C PHE A 33 7.69 21.22 -1.99
N ALA A 34 7.44 20.10 -1.30
CA ALA A 34 8.25 18.89 -1.41
C ALA A 34 7.36 17.69 -1.74
N ILE A 35 7.78 16.87 -2.70
CA ILE A 35 7.05 15.70 -3.16
C ILE A 35 7.98 14.49 -3.35
N GLY A 36 7.43 13.29 -3.33
CA GLY A 36 8.15 12.04 -3.52
C GLY A 36 8.96 11.64 -2.30
N GLU A 37 10.04 10.87 -2.50
CA GLU A 37 10.80 10.21 -1.42
C GLU A 37 11.54 11.17 -0.48
N CYS A 38 11.76 12.43 -0.88
CA CYS A 38 12.35 13.42 0.02
C CYS A 38 11.35 14.00 1.02
N ALA A 39 10.03 13.83 0.79
CA ALA A 39 8.98 14.40 1.63
C ALA A 39 8.61 13.47 2.79
N LEU A 40 8.33 14.07 3.96
CA LEU A 40 7.85 13.41 5.15
C LEU A 40 6.42 13.88 5.46
N PHE A 41 5.45 13.00 5.26
CA PHE A 41 4.03 13.27 5.54
C PHE A 41 3.53 12.37 6.66
N GLY A 42 2.98 12.95 7.73
CA GLY A 42 2.43 12.18 8.86
C GLY A 42 3.44 11.21 9.49
N GLY A 43 4.73 11.57 9.52
CA GLY A 43 5.80 10.71 10.04
C GLY A 43 6.25 9.58 9.11
N ARG A 44 5.77 9.55 7.85
CA ARG A 44 6.10 8.51 6.85
C ARG A 44 6.72 9.10 5.59
N ILE A 45 7.71 8.39 5.07
CA ILE A 45 8.30 8.65 3.76
C ILE A 45 7.70 7.64 2.77
N PHE A 46 7.26 8.14 1.61
CA PHE A 46 6.62 7.35 0.57
C PHE A 46 7.60 7.16 -0.59
N GLY A 47 8.43 6.12 -0.51
CA GLY A 47 9.50 5.83 -1.47
C GLY A 47 9.05 5.12 -2.75
N LEU A 48 7.78 5.23 -3.14
CA LEU A 48 7.23 4.64 -4.36
C LEU A 48 6.78 5.72 -5.34
N VAL A 49 6.71 5.38 -6.63
CA VAL A 49 6.35 6.30 -7.71
C VAL A 49 4.90 6.78 -7.59
N ALA A 50 3.95 5.87 -7.34
CA ALA A 50 2.52 6.20 -7.27
C ALA A 50 2.18 7.24 -6.19
N PRO A 51 2.68 7.13 -4.93
CA PRO A 51 2.55 8.20 -3.94
C PRO A 51 3.11 9.55 -4.41
N GLY A 52 4.25 9.53 -5.12
CA GLY A 52 4.87 10.72 -5.67
C GLY A 52 3.98 11.46 -6.68
N TYR A 53 3.27 10.73 -7.54
CA TYR A 53 2.28 11.31 -8.45
C TYR A 53 1.12 11.95 -7.69
N ARG A 54 0.57 11.28 -6.68
CA ARG A 54 -0.51 11.84 -5.85
C ARG A 54 -0.07 13.10 -5.08
N MET A 55 1.17 13.13 -4.61
CA MET A 55 1.75 14.34 -4.03
C MET A 55 1.87 15.46 -5.06
N ALA A 56 2.30 15.14 -6.30
CA ALA A 56 2.39 16.12 -7.37
C ALA A 56 1.01 16.70 -7.72
N GLU A 57 -0.02 15.87 -7.83
CA GLU A 57 -1.41 16.31 -8.05
C GLU A 57 -1.89 17.23 -6.93
N ALA A 58 -1.62 16.88 -5.66
CA ALA A 58 -1.97 17.73 -4.52
C ALA A 58 -1.23 19.08 -4.55
N ALA A 59 0.07 19.08 -4.87
CA ALA A 59 0.87 20.31 -4.96
C ALA A 59 0.40 21.20 -6.12
N VAL A 60 0.19 20.63 -7.31
CA VAL A 60 -0.30 21.38 -8.50
C VAL A 60 -1.69 21.94 -8.26
N SER A 61 -2.56 21.21 -7.56
CA SER A 61 -3.91 21.67 -7.23
C SER A 61 -3.93 22.94 -6.39
N GLN A 62 -2.85 23.24 -5.64
CA GLN A 62 -2.73 24.50 -4.89
C GLN A 62 -2.44 25.71 -5.79
N LEU A 63 -1.93 25.46 -6.99
CA LEU A 63 -1.65 26.48 -8.01
C LEU A 63 -2.82 26.71 -8.98
N THR A 64 -3.86 25.90 -8.84
CA THR A 64 -5.10 25.94 -9.63
C THR A 64 -6.31 26.06 -8.70
N ASP A 65 -7.51 26.26 -9.25
CA ASP A 65 -8.75 26.36 -8.47
C ASP A 65 -9.26 25.02 -7.93
N ASN A 66 -8.63 23.91 -8.31
CA ASN A 66 -9.02 22.57 -7.90
C ASN A 66 -8.19 22.10 -6.71
N LYS A 67 -8.62 22.40 -5.48
CA LYS A 67 -7.89 22.10 -4.26
C LYS A 67 -8.03 20.63 -3.85
N GLN A 68 -7.05 19.81 -4.23
CA GLN A 68 -6.89 18.44 -3.74
C GLN A 68 -5.92 18.39 -2.55
N SER A 69 -6.02 17.34 -1.75
CA SER A 69 -5.12 17.11 -0.63
C SER A 69 -4.53 15.69 -0.68
N PHE A 70 -3.28 15.55 -0.28
CA PHE A 70 -2.63 14.26 -0.09
C PHE A 70 -2.99 13.70 1.29
N GLN A 71 -3.62 12.55 1.32
CA GLN A 71 -4.05 11.86 2.56
C GLN A 71 -3.19 10.62 2.87
N GLY A 72 -2.04 10.49 2.21
CA GLY A 72 -1.26 9.26 2.19
C GLY A 72 -1.56 8.42 0.94
N ALA A 73 -0.87 7.30 0.83
CA ALA A 73 -1.04 6.37 -0.28
C ALA A 73 -0.73 4.94 0.16
N ASP A 74 -1.25 3.99 -0.58
CA ASP A 74 -0.88 2.59 -0.44
C ASP A 74 0.60 2.39 -0.76
N MET A 75 1.27 1.59 0.08
CA MET A 75 2.69 1.25 -0.05
C MET A 75 2.89 -0.23 -0.35
N SER A 76 1.85 -0.92 -0.79
CA SER A 76 1.95 -2.32 -1.19
C SER A 76 2.86 -2.49 -2.39
N THR A 77 3.70 -3.51 -2.35
CA THR A 77 4.70 -3.78 -3.39
C THR A 77 4.78 -5.26 -3.70
N LYS A 78 5.00 -5.58 -4.98
CA LYS A 78 5.35 -6.91 -5.45
C LYS A 78 6.58 -6.78 -6.34
N LEU A 79 7.64 -7.47 -6.00
CA LEU A 79 8.90 -7.41 -6.74
C LEU A 79 9.54 -8.80 -6.83
N LYS A 80 10.42 -8.96 -7.80
CA LYS A 80 11.29 -10.13 -7.91
C LYS A 80 12.72 -9.70 -7.58
N LEU A 81 13.26 -10.20 -6.48
CA LEU A 81 14.58 -9.88 -6.00
C LEU A 81 15.47 -11.12 -6.07
N LEU A 82 16.53 -11.06 -6.89
CA LEU A 82 17.49 -12.16 -7.09
C LEU A 82 16.83 -13.51 -7.41
N GLY A 83 15.73 -13.47 -8.16
CA GLY A 83 14.99 -14.68 -8.54
C GLY A 83 13.90 -15.11 -7.55
N VAL A 84 13.79 -14.46 -6.39
CA VAL A 84 12.75 -14.72 -5.38
C VAL A 84 11.64 -13.68 -5.53
N ASP A 85 10.40 -14.14 -5.59
CA ASP A 85 9.23 -13.25 -5.56
C ASP A 85 8.97 -12.77 -4.12
N VAL A 86 8.74 -11.47 -3.95
CA VAL A 86 8.47 -10.86 -2.65
C VAL A 86 7.27 -9.93 -2.78
N GLY A 87 6.27 -10.12 -1.92
CA GLY A 87 5.10 -9.26 -1.81
C GLY A 87 4.97 -8.68 -0.39
N SER A 88 4.60 -7.41 -0.31
CA SER A 88 4.28 -6.74 0.95
C SER A 88 3.01 -5.90 0.77
N ILE A 89 2.07 -6.03 1.69
CA ILE A 89 0.77 -5.34 1.67
C ILE A 89 0.54 -4.69 3.03
N GLY A 90 0.11 -3.43 3.04
CA GLY A 90 -0.37 -2.73 4.23
C GLY A 90 0.56 -2.76 5.44
N ASP A 91 0.02 -3.04 6.63
CA ASP A 91 0.79 -3.22 7.86
C ASP A 91 1.37 -4.64 7.97
N ALA A 92 2.41 -4.90 7.20
CA ALA A 92 3.09 -6.19 7.17
C ALA A 92 3.75 -6.61 8.51
N HIS A 93 3.89 -5.67 9.44
CA HIS A 93 4.52 -5.90 10.75
C HIS A 93 3.53 -6.19 11.88
N GLY A 94 2.23 -5.90 11.69
CA GLY A 94 1.20 -6.08 12.72
C GLY A 94 1.38 -5.10 13.89
N ARG A 95 1.48 -3.81 13.58
CA ARG A 95 1.64 -2.74 14.58
C ARG A 95 0.32 -2.33 15.21
N GLU A 96 -0.78 -2.67 14.55
CA GLU A 96 -2.11 -2.39 15.10
C GLU A 96 -2.36 -3.26 16.33
N GLU A 97 -2.77 -2.64 17.43
CA GLU A 97 -3.02 -3.32 18.69
C GLU A 97 -4.17 -4.32 18.55
N GLY A 98 -3.97 -5.52 19.07
CA GLY A 98 -4.94 -6.62 18.98
C GLY A 98 -4.97 -7.34 17.62
N SER A 99 -4.16 -6.96 16.66
CA SER A 99 -4.08 -7.69 15.37
C SER A 99 -3.67 -9.15 15.56
N ILE A 100 -4.21 -10.02 14.71
CA ILE A 100 -3.92 -11.47 14.72
C ILE A 100 -3.03 -11.80 13.52
N ALA A 101 -2.01 -12.62 13.74
CA ALA A 101 -1.09 -13.06 12.69
C ALA A 101 -1.29 -14.54 12.38
N TYR A 102 -1.45 -14.87 11.10
CA TYR A 102 -1.37 -16.22 10.55
C TYR A 102 -0.07 -16.36 9.77
N THR A 103 0.66 -17.45 9.98
CA THR A 103 1.95 -17.66 9.30
C THR A 103 2.02 -19.06 8.73
N PHE A 104 2.40 -19.16 7.46
CA PHE A 104 2.75 -20.38 6.78
C PHE A 104 4.23 -20.32 6.35
N SER A 105 4.97 -21.38 6.62
CA SER A 105 6.37 -21.50 6.21
C SER A 105 6.66 -22.94 5.76
N ASP A 106 7.26 -23.09 4.60
CA ASP A 106 7.76 -24.38 4.10
C ASP A 106 9.19 -24.19 3.58
N GLU A 107 10.17 -24.60 4.40
CA GLU A 107 11.61 -24.50 4.10
C GLU A 107 12.04 -25.39 2.93
N ARG A 108 11.25 -26.42 2.59
CA ARG A 108 11.57 -27.34 1.50
C ARG A 108 11.40 -26.69 0.12
N ILE A 109 10.52 -25.70 0.02
CA ILE A 109 10.22 -24.99 -1.23
C ILE A 109 10.51 -23.48 -1.10
N ASP A 110 11.19 -23.07 -0.05
CA ASP A 110 11.59 -21.68 0.23
C ASP A 110 10.39 -20.69 0.21
N VAL A 111 9.26 -21.08 0.82
CA VAL A 111 8.05 -20.27 0.89
C VAL A 111 7.79 -19.78 2.31
N TYR A 112 7.53 -18.48 2.44
CA TYR A 112 7.03 -17.85 3.66
C TYR A 112 5.86 -16.94 3.32
N LYS A 113 4.73 -17.12 4.03
CA LYS A 113 3.54 -16.28 3.89
C LYS A 113 3.03 -15.89 5.28
N ARG A 114 2.69 -14.60 5.44
CA ARG A 114 2.11 -14.09 6.69
C ARG A 114 0.96 -13.15 6.37
N LEU A 115 -0.16 -13.33 7.07
CA LEU A 115 -1.29 -12.41 7.10
C LEU A 115 -1.34 -11.71 8.45
N ILE A 116 -1.69 -10.44 8.43
CA ILE A 116 -2.06 -9.67 9.61
C ILE A 116 -3.51 -9.27 9.43
N VAL A 117 -4.37 -9.67 10.36
CA VAL A 117 -5.80 -9.40 10.31
C VAL A 117 -6.25 -8.59 11.53
N SER A 118 -7.38 -7.91 11.41
CA SER A 118 -7.97 -7.14 12.51
C SER A 118 -8.32 -8.04 13.71
N ALA A 119 -8.46 -7.45 14.90
CA ALA A 119 -8.76 -8.14 16.13
C ALA A 119 -10.06 -9.00 16.07
N ASP A 120 -11.03 -8.60 15.24
CA ASP A 120 -12.25 -9.35 14.98
C ASP A 120 -12.11 -10.40 13.86
N GLY A 121 -10.93 -10.54 13.26
CA GLY A 121 -10.63 -11.48 12.18
C GLY A 121 -11.21 -11.13 10.81
N LYS A 122 -11.88 -9.98 10.67
CA LYS A 122 -12.67 -9.70 9.46
C LYS A 122 -11.92 -8.94 8.37
N LYS A 123 -10.90 -8.16 8.72
CA LYS A 123 -10.21 -7.30 7.75
C LYS A 123 -8.75 -7.67 7.62
N LEU A 124 -8.25 -7.67 6.39
CA LEU A 124 -6.83 -7.77 6.13
C LEU A 124 -6.18 -6.42 6.43
N LEU A 125 -5.24 -6.40 7.36
CA LEU A 125 -4.44 -5.22 7.72
C LEU A 125 -3.10 -5.21 6.99
N GLY A 126 -2.57 -6.38 6.69
CA GLY A 126 -1.32 -6.50 5.96
C GLY A 126 -0.95 -7.94 5.61
N ALA A 127 0.03 -8.08 4.73
CA ALA A 127 0.58 -9.38 4.37
C ALA A 127 2.04 -9.29 3.95
N VAL A 128 2.77 -10.39 4.13
CA VAL A 128 4.10 -10.63 3.56
C VAL A 128 4.08 -11.97 2.86
N LEU A 129 4.57 -12.00 1.63
CA LEU A 129 4.74 -13.20 0.82
C LEU A 129 6.18 -13.26 0.32
N VAL A 130 6.83 -14.40 0.46
CA VAL A 130 8.20 -14.65 -0.04
C VAL A 130 8.23 -16.03 -0.69
N GLY A 131 8.84 -16.12 -1.86
CA GLY A 131 8.96 -17.34 -2.68
C GLY A 131 7.74 -17.54 -3.56
N ASP A 132 6.56 -17.72 -3.00
CA ASP A 132 5.30 -17.81 -3.74
C ASP A 132 4.42 -16.58 -3.45
N CYS A 133 4.21 -15.75 -4.46
CA CYS A 133 3.36 -14.57 -4.44
C CYS A 133 2.10 -14.73 -5.31
N SER A 134 1.64 -15.95 -5.58
CA SER A 134 0.44 -16.21 -6.39
C SER A 134 -0.82 -15.56 -5.79
N ASP A 135 -0.92 -15.52 -4.47
CA ASP A 135 -2.07 -14.95 -3.76
C ASP A 135 -2.03 -13.43 -3.61
N TYR A 136 -0.92 -12.78 -4.00
CA TYR A 136 -0.71 -11.34 -3.77
C TYR A 136 -1.85 -10.47 -4.30
N ASP A 137 -2.28 -10.69 -5.54
CA ASP A 137 -3.27 -9.84 -6.18
C ASP A 137 -4.66 -9.98 -5.50
N THR A 138 -5.00 -11.20 -5.06
CA THR A 138 -6.23 -11.46 -4.29
C THR A 138 -6.17 -10.77 -2.92
N LEU A 139 -5.07 -10.93 -2.19
CA LEU A 139 -4.88 -10.29 -0.88
C LEU A 139 -4.88 -8.77 -0.98
N LEU A 140 -4.28 -8.21 -2.04
CA LEU A 140 -4.30 -6.78 -2.29
C LEU A 140 -5.74 -6.25 -2.48
N GLN A 141 -6.61 -7.02 -3.15
CA GLN A 141 -8.03 -6.65 -3.30
C GLN A 141 -8.77 -6.65 -1.96
N TYR A 142 -8.52 -7.64 -1.09
CA TYR A 142 -9.07 -7.63 0.26
C TYR A 142 -8.65 -6.38 1.04
N PHE A 143 -7.36 -6.03 0.96
CA PHE A 143 -6.79 -4.88 1.67
C PHE A 143 -7.31 -3.55 1.14
N LEU A 144 -7.16 -3.28 -0.16
CA LEU A 144 -7.51 -1.98 -0.76
C LEU A 144 -8.99 -1.66 -0.68
N ASN A 145 -9.84 -2.68 -0.81
CA ASN A 145 -11.30 -2.50 -0.87
C ASN A 145 -11.98 -2.79 0.46
N GLY A 146 -11.24 -3.12 1.51
CA GLY A 146 -11.77 -3.42 2.83
C GLY A 146 -12.82 -4.53 2.80
N ILE A 147 -12.63 -5.54 1.96
CA ILE A 147 -13.55 -6.69 1.82
C ILE A 147 -13.41 -7.55 3.07
N ASP A 148 -14.52 -8.12 3.54
CA ASP A 148 -14.49 -9.05 4.66
C ASP A 148 -13.78 -10.35 4.26
N LEU A 149 -12.87 -10.79 5.13
CA LEU A 149 -12.16 -12.05 4.98
C LEU A 149 -13.11 -13.26 5.15
N PRO A 150 -12.77 -14.42 4.59
CA PRO A 150 -13.48 -15.67 4.90
C PRO A 150 -13.38 -16.00 6.39
N ALA A 151 -14.26 -16.91 6.87
CA ALA A 151 -14.27 -17.32 8.26
C ALA A 151 -12.93 -17.90 8.75
N ASP A 152 -12.20 -18.55 7.85
CA ASP A 152 -10.88 -19.12 8.08
C ASP A 152 -9.84 -18.37 7.21
N PRO A 153 -9.32 -17.19 7.65
CA PRO A 153 -8.45 -16.34 6.85
C PRO A 153 -7.14 -17.00 6.43
N GLU A 154 -6.61 -17.94 7.23
CA GLU A 154 -5.40 -18.71 6.91
C GLU A 154 -5.51 -19.47 5.61
N THR A 155 -6.72 -19.85 5.17
CA THR A 155 -6.94 -20.52 3.89
C THR A 155 -6.45 -19.71 2.69
N LEU A 156 -6.33 -18.39 2.83
CA LEU A 156 -5.82 -17.50 1.78
C LEU A 156 -4.31 -17.63 1.53
N ILE A 157 -3.57 -18.28 2.43
CA ILE A 157 -2.10 -18.47 2.30
C ILE A 157 -1.66 -19.93 2.36
N LEU A 158 -2.55 -20.83 2.68
CA LEU A 158 -2.24 -22.25 2.72
C LEU A 158 -2.14 -22.82 1.29
N PRO A 159 -1.31 -23.84 1.06
CA PRO A 159 -1.25 -24.54 -0.24
C PRO A 159 -2.63 -25.15 -0.58
N TYR A 160 -3.10 -24.90 -1.79
CA TYR A 160 -4.36 -25.46 -2.26
C TYR A 160 -4.19 -26.91 -2.73
N ASN A 161 -5.16 -27.76 -2.43
CA ASN A 161 -5.40 -28.95 -3.21
C ASN A 161 -6.03 -28.53 -4.55
N ALA A 162 -5.59 -29.12 -5.65
CA ALA A 162 -6.05 -28.75 -6.99
C ALA A 162 -7.60 -28.77 -7.07
N GLY A 163 -8.21 -27.59 -7.18
CA GLY A 163 -9.67 -27.44 -7.27
C GLY A 163 -10.33 -26.56 -6.20
N GLU A 164 -9.61 -26.17 -5.14
CA GLU A 164 -10.20 -25.46 -3.97
C GLU A 164 -9.68 -24.03 -3.77
N ALA A 165 -9.18 -23.34 -4.78
CA ALA A 165 -8.73 -21.96 -4.62
C ALA A 165 -9.91 -21.06 -4.20
N PRO A 166 -9.85 -20.35 -3.04
CA PRO A 166 -10.84 -19.34 -2.69
C PRO A 166 -10.66 -18.16 -3.63
N ALA A 167 -11.32 -18.21 -4.78
CA ALA A 167 -11.22 -17.14 -5.76
C ALA A 167 -12.16 -16.02 -5.37
N LEU A 168 -11.62 -14.88 -4.95
CA LEU A 168 -12.31 -13.61 -5.10
C LEU A 168 -12.34 -13.30 -6.61
N GLY A 169 -13.30 -13.89 -7.34
CA GLY A 169 -13.41 -13.67 -8.77
C GLY A 169 -13.70 -12.20 -9.06
N ALA A 170 -13.25 -11.70 -10.22
CA ALA A 170 -13.49 -10.32 -10.64
C ALA A 170 -14.97 -9.92 -10.57
N ALA A 171 -15.89 -10.88 -10.73
CA ALA A 171 -17.33 -10.68 -10.60
C ALA A 171 -17.76 -10.27 -9.18
N ALA A 172 -17.08 -10.74 -8.14
CA ALA A 172 -17.41 -10.46 -6.75
C ALA A 172 -16.93 -9.08 -6.27
N LEU A 173 -16.04 -8.43 -7.00
CA LEU A 173 -15.56 -7.08 -6.67
C LEU A 173 -16.67 -6.04 -6.93
N PRO A 174 -16.88 -5.06 -6.03
CA PRO A 174 -17.79 -3.94 -6.30
C PRO A 174 -17.26 -3.05 -7.44
N ALA A 175 -18.12 -2.29 -8.10
CA ALA A 175 -17.72 -1.39 -9.18
C ALA A 175 -16.68 -0.34 -8.72
N THR A 176 -16.74 0.05 -7.46
CA THR A 176 -15.82 1.00 -6.83
C THR A 176 -14.47 0.38 -6.46
N ALA A 177 -14.29 -0.95 -6.63
CA ALA A 177 -13.04 -1.62 -6.28
C ALA A 177 -11.88 -1.07 -7.10
N THR A 178 -10.82 -0.63 -6.44
CA THR A 178 -9.59 -0.18 -7.08
C THR A 178 -8.84 -1.39 -7.65
N ILE A 179 -8.68 -1.41 -8.96
CA ILE A 179 -7.93 -2.46 -9.69
C ILE A 179 -6.48 -2.02 -9.90
N CYS A 180 -6.27 -0.74 -10.17
CA CYS A 180 -4.93 -0.16 -10.34
C CYS A 180 -4.76 1.04 -9.41
N SER A 181 -3.94 0.89 -8.36
CA SER A 181 -3.66 1.97 -7.40
C SER A 181 -2.78 3.08 -7.99
N CYS A 182 -1.94 2.78 -8.99
CA CYS A 182 -1.05 3.76 -9.63
C CYS A 182 -1.83 4.87 -10.33
N HIS A 183 -2.94 4.51 -11.01
CA HIS A 183 -3.78 5.42 -11.77
C HIS A 183 -5.18 5.56 -11.20
N ASN A 184 -5.43 4.99 -10.02
CA ASN A 184 -6.73 4.99 -9.33
C ASN A 184 -7.88 4.47 -10.22
N VAL A 185 -7.60 3.45 -11.05
CA VAL A 185 -8.59 2.85 -11.95
C VAL A 185 -9.43 1.84 -11.17
N THR A 186 -10.76 1.99 -11.24
CA THR A 186 -11.70 1.09 -10.61
C THR A 186 -12.20 0.01 -11.57
N LYS A 187 -12.86 -1.02 -11.03
CA LYS A 187 -13.59 -1.99 -11.86
C LYS A 187 -14.65 -1.31 -12.74
N GLY A 188 -15.35 -0.32 -12.19
CA GLY A 188 -16.35 0.46 -12.93
C GLY A 188 -15.74 1.13 -14.15
N ASP A 189 -14.62 1.84 -13.99
CA ASP A 189 -13.93 2.51 -15.11
C ASP A 189 -13.56 1.55 -16.23
N ILE A 190 -13.16 0.32 -15.89
CA ILE A 190 -12.82 -0.71 -16.89
C ILE A 190 -14.08 -1.19 -17.62
N VAL A 191 -15.16 -1.46 -16.86
CA VAL A 191 -16.42 -1.93 -17.44
C VAL A 191 -17.07 -0.88 -18.34
N ASP A 192 -17.04 0.39 -17.93
CA ASP A 192 -17.59 1.50 -18.69
C ASP A 192 -16.81 1.80 -19.98
N ALA A 193 -15.53 1.36 -20.03
CA ALA A 193 -14.67 1.52 -21.22
C ALA A 193 -14.78 0.34 -22.22
N MET A 194 -15.51 -0.73 -21.89
CA MET A 194 -15.70 -1.92 -22.75
C MET A 194 -16.96 -1.80 -23.62
#